data_fa6ba507f9258a6aa2918802bd511f85
#
_entry.id   fa6ba507f9258a6aa2918802bd511f85
#
_cell.length_a   1.000
_cell.length_b   1.000
_cell.length_c   1.000
_cell.angle_alpha   90.00
_cell.angle_beta   90.00
_cell.angle_gamma   90.00
#
_symmetry.space_group_name_H-M   'P 1'
#
loop_
_entity.id
_entity.type
_entity.pdbx_description
1 polymer ?
#
loop_
_entity_poly.entity_id
_entity_poly.type
_entity_poly.pdbx_seq_one_letter_code
_entity_poly.pdbx_strand_id
1 'polypeptide(L)'
;MLRKSILAAFLFCGVAFSAHAEFGIASVYQPSDPDGGGALAANGEQINTDALTAAHKSLPFGTLVRVTNKRNGRSVVMRINDRGPYVKGRIIDLTPAGARAIGMDGLAQVEVTRISSALFRSVTGSLIFYRAA
;
A
#
# COMPACT_ATOMS: atom_id res chain seq x y z
N MET A 1 17.74 -34.88 47.71
CA MET A 1 16.84 -34.97 46.54
C MET A 1 17.07 -33.75 45.68
N LEU A 2 17.80 -33.91 44.56
CA LEU A 2 18.03 -32.83 43.60
C LEU A 2 16.79 -32.68 42.71
N ARG A 3 16.09 -31.55 42.80
CA ARG A 3 15.09 -31.15 41.81
C ARG A 3 15.82 -30.55 40.59
N LYS A 4 15.85 -31.32 39.52
CA LYS A 4 16.30 -30.81 38.21
C LYS A 4 15.22 -29.91 37.64
N SER A 5 15.41 -28.60 37.73
CA SER A 5 14.62 -27.64 37.02
C SER A 5 15.01 -27.68 35.53
N ILE A 6 14.13 -28.21 34.71
CA ILE A 6 14.27 -28.16 33.25
C ILE A 6 13.86 -26.74 32.82
N LEU A 7 14.85 -25.93 32.54
CA LEU A 7 14.64 -24.62 31.90
C LEU A 7 14.38 -24.88 30.42
N ALA A 8 13.11 -24.87 30.02
CA ALA A 8 12.74 -24.91 28.60
C ALA A 8 13.06 -23.53 28.00
N ALA A 9 14.18 -23.45 27.31
CA ALA A 9 14.48 -22.27 26.48
C ALA A 9 13.58 -22.32 25.26
N PHE A 10 12.51 -21.53 25.25
CA PHE A 10 11.73 -21.24 24.05
C PHE A 10 12.59 -20.38 23.13
N LEU A 11 13.18 -21.03 22.13
CA LEU A 11 13.82 -20.31 21.02
C LEU A 11 12.70 -19.70 20.17
N PHE A 12 12.39 -18.43 20.43
CA PHE A 12 11.51 -17.64 19.57
C PHE A 12 12.29 -17.35 18.29
N CYS A 13 12.11 -18.21 17.27
CA CYS A 13 12.58 -17.94 15.93
C CYS A 13 11.73 -16.80 15.38
N GLY A 14 12.12 -15.57 15.70
CA GLY A 14 11.52 -14.38 15.13
C GLY A 14 11.83 -14.36 13.63
N VAL A 15 10.87 -14.75 12.81
CA VAL A 15 10.92 -14.47 11.37
C VAL A 15 10.84 -12.96 11.25
N ALA A 16 11.99 -12.31 11.06
CA ALA A 16 12.05 -10.91 10.72
C ALA A 16 11.46 -10.75 9.32
N PHE A 17 10.18 -10.42 9.23
CA PHE A 17 9.58 -9.93 8.01
C PHE A 17 10.20 -8.55 7.76
N SER A 18 11.24 -8.52 6.93
CA SER A 18 11.76 -7.28 6.41
C SER A 18 10.67 -6.65 5.55
N ALA A 19 9.94 -5.70 6.11
CA ALA A 19 9.06 -4.84 5.35
C ALA A 19 9.97 -3.96 4.49
N HIS A 20 10.10 -4.31 3.20
CA HIS A 20 10.85 -3.47 2.26
C HIS A 20 10.08 -2.17 2.06
N ALA A 21 10.62 -1.09 2.62
CA ALA A 21 10.16 0.26 2.34
C ALA A 21 10.81 0.76 1.04
N GLU A 22 10.01 1.30 0.15
CA GLU A 22 10.46 1.98 -1.06
C GLU A 22 10.26 3.49 -0.89
N PHE A 23 11.28 4.27 -1.23
CA PHE A 23 11.26 5.72 -1.12
C PHE A 23 11.33 6.34 -2.52
N GLY A 24 10.50 7.33 -2.77
CA GLY A 24 10.49 8.01 -4.05
C GLY A 24 9.36 9.02 -4.16
N ILE A 25 9.07 9.41 -5.39
CA ILE A 25 8.04 10.40 -5.69
C ILE A 25 6.73 9.69 -6.01
N ALA A 26 5.66 10.09 -5.34
CA ALA A 26 4.30 9.78 -5.75
C ALA A 26 3.77 10.87 -6.68
N SER A 27 2.97 10.47 -7.65
CA SER A 27 2.16 11.33 -8.49
C SER A 27 0.68 11.03 -8.32
N VAL A 28 -0.16 11.91 -8.85
CA VAL A 28 -1.62 11.74 -8.84
C VAL A 28 -2.07 11.37 -10.24
N TYR A 29 -2.86 10.32 -10.34
CA TYR A 29 -3.50 9.93 -11.58
C TYR A 29 -4.44 11.04 -12.05
N GLN A 30 -4.22 11.51 -13.29
CA GLN A 30 -5.08 12.49 -13.95
C GLN A 30 -5.86 11.73 -15.04
N PRO A 31 -7.18 11.58 -14.91
CA PRO A 31 -7.96 11.03 -16.01
C PRO A 31 -7.81 11.97 -17.21
N SER A 32 -7.21 11.48 -18.28
CA SER A 32 -6.95 12.26 -19.47
C SER A 32 -8.16 12.35 -20.41
N ASP A 33 -9.28 11.73 -20.02
CA ASP A 33 -10.45 11.65 -20.89
C ASP A 33 -11.56 12.58 -20.40
N PRO A 34 -11.82 13.70 -21.09
CA PRO A 34 -12.90 14.62 -20.73
C PRO A 34 -14.30 14.03 -20.94
N ASP A 35 -14.42 12.93 -21.70
CA ASP A 35 -15.72 12.35 -22.07
C ASP A 35 -16.19 11.22 -21.14
N GLY A 36 -15.50 10.98 -20.04
CA GLY A 36 -15.95 10.08 -18.96
C GLY A 36 -16.02 8.60 -19.34
N GLY A 37 -15.47 8.22 -20.49
CA GLY A 37 -15.26 6.82 -20.85
C GLY A 37 -14.15 6.25 -19.95
N GLY A 38 -14.56 5.57 -18.88
CA GLY A 38 -13.67 5.15 -17.81
C GLY A 38 -12.44 4.41 -18.33
N ALA A 39 -11.28 5.02 -18.14
CA ALA A 39 -10.01 4.35 -18.37
C ALA A 39 -9.94 3.08 -17.53
N LEU A 40 -9.46 2.00 -18.13
CA LEU A 40 -9.24 0.76 -17.43
C LEU A 40 -7.84 0.74 -16.81
N ALA A 41 -7.76 0.27 -15.58
CA ALA A 41 -6.50 -0.10 -14.96
C ALA A 41 -5.94 -1.37 -15.65
N ALA A 42 -4.66 -1.62 -15.49
CA ALA A 42 -4.01 -2.77 -16.13
C ALA A 42 -4.58 -4.13 -15.69
N ASN A 43 -5.22 -4.20 -14.52
CA ASN A 43 -5.93 -5.40 -14.06
C ASN A 43 -7.34 -5.56 -14.63
N GLY A 44 -7.80 -4.63 -15.49
CA GLY A 44 -9.12 -4.63 -16.11
C GLY A 44 -10.24 -3.93 -15.33
N GLU A 45 -9.97 -3.45 -14.12
CA GLU A 45 -10.94 -2.66 -13.35
C GLU A 45 -11.10 -1.26 -13.97
N GLN A 46 -12.32 -0.72 -13.91
CA GLN A 46 -12.51 0.71 -14.19
C GLN A 46 -11.79 1.56 -13.14
N ILE A 47 -11.08 2.58 -13.60
CA ILE A 47 -10.43 3.52 -12.70
C ILE A 47 -11.50 4.38 -12.03
N ASN A 48 -11.52 4.31 -10.71
CA ASN A 48 -12.39 5.11 -9.87
C ASN A 48 -11.53 6.10 -9.06
N THR A 49 -11.71 7.38 -9.33
CA THR A 49 -10.95 8.45 -8.67
C THR A 49 -11.25 8.58 -7.18
N ASP A 50 -12.37 8.03 -6.73
CA ASP A 50 -12.79 8.03 -5.31
C ASP A 50 -12.39 6.76 -4.57
N ALA A 51 -11.86 5.77 -5.28
CA ALA A 51 -11.32 4.55 -4.67
C ALA A 51 -9.87 4.73 -4.19
N LEU A 52 -9.45 3.95 -3.22
CA LEU A 52 -8.08 3.93 -2.71
C LEU A 52 -7.26 2.89 -3.47
N THR A 53 -6.95 3.17 -4.72
CA THR A 53 -6.15 2.33 -5.59
C THR A 53 -4.95 3.09 -6.16
N ALA A 54 -3.93 2.36 -6.59
CA ALA A 54 -2.71 2.95 -7.09
C ALA A 54 -2.06 2.11 -8.20
N ALA A 55 -1.25 2.75 -9.01
CA ALA A 55 -0.35 2.11 -9.95
C ALA A 55 1.05 1.94 -9.35
N HIS A 56 1.64 0.79 -9.57
CA HIS A 56 3.02 0.48 -9.22
C HIS A 56 3.67 -0.35 -10.33
N LYS A 57 4.98 -0.17 -10.54
CA LYS A 57 5.69 -0.79 -11.67
C LYS A 57 5.71 -2.32 -11.60
N SER A 58 5.82 -2.92 -10.42
CA SER A 58 6.11 -4.34 -10.26
C SER A 58 5.33 -5.07 -9.19
N LEU A 59 4.74 -4.41 -8.20
CA LEU A 59 3.99 -5.09 -7.16
C LEU A 59 2.79 -5.82 -7.76
N PRO A 60 2.51 -7.06 -7.34
CA PRO A 60 1.35 -7.82 -7.82
C PRO A 60 0.04 -7.06 -7.63
N PHE A 61 -0.88 -7.21 -8.56
CA PHE A 61 -2.23 -6.66 -8.39
C PHE A 61 -2.91 -7.25 -7.15
N GLY A 62 -3.63 -6.41 -6.42
CA GLY A 62 -4.22 -6.76 -5.14
C GLY A 62 -3.30 -6.54 -3.94
N THR A 63 -2.02 -6.24 -4.14
CA THR A 63 -1.11 -5.90 -3.04
C THR A 63 -1.61 -4.67 -2.32
N LEU A 64 -1.67 -4.74 -0.98
CA LEU A 64 -1.94 -3.58 -0.13
C LEU A 64 -0.61 -2.95 0.27
N VAL A 65 -0.55 -1.64 0.13
CA VAL A 65 0.60 -0.82 0.52
C VAL A 65 0.15 0.32 1.41
N ARG A 66 0.98 0.68 2.38
CA ARG A 66 0.84 1.94 3.11
C ARG A 66 1.71 2.98 2.41
N VAL A 67 1.12 4.08 2.02
CA VAL A 67 1.80 5.22 1.44
C VAL A 67 1.83 6.34 2.46
N THR A 68 3.02 6.78 2.83
CA THR A 68 3.23 7.84 3.82
C THR A 68 3.85 9.06 3.14
N ASN A 69 3.19 10.20 3.27
CA ASN A 69 3.73 11.48 2.83
C ASN A 69 4.81 11.94 3.81
N LYS A 70 6.05 12.03 3.34
CA LYS A 70 7.21 12.35 4.17
C LYS A 70 7.18 13.77 4.73
N ARG A 71 6.45 14.68 4.09
CA ARG A 71 6.37 16.08 4.51
C ARG A 71 5.49 16.28 5.74
N ASN A 72 4.39 15.52 5.86
CA ASN A 72 3.40 15.71 6.92
C ASN A 72 3.15 14.46 7.79
N GLY A 73 3.75 13.31 7.43
CA GLY A 73 3.60 12.04 8.16
C GLY A 73 2.25 11.34 7.97
N ARG A 74 1.33 11.90 7.17
CA ARG A 74 0.03 11.28 6.90
C ARG A 74 0.20 10.06 6.01
N SER A 75 -0.58 9.02 6.27
CA SER A 75 -0.53 7.78 5.51
C SER A 75 -1.93 7.29 5.12
N VAL A 76 -1.96 6.48 4.08
CA VAL A 76 -3.17 5.81 3.58
C VAL A 76 -2.79 4.43 3.08
N VAL A 77 -3.73 3.48 3.20
CA VAL A 77 -3.59 2.14 2.62
C VAL A 77 -4.23 2.13 1.24
N MET A 78 -3.44 1.73 0.23
CA MET A 78 -3.85 1.66 -1.17
C MET A 78 -3.75 0.23 -1.67
N ARG A 79 -4.61 -0.14 -2.62
CA ARG A 79 -4.54 -1.42 -3.33
C ARG A 79 -3.95 -1.21 -4.73
N ILE A 80 -2.95 -1.99 -5.08
CA ILE A 80 -2.33 -1.94 -6.41
C ILE A 80 -3.25 -2.62 -7.42
N ASN A 81 -3.66 -1.89 -8.45
CA ASN A 81 -4.51 -2.41 -9.53
C ASN A 81 -4.03 -2.00 -10.94
N ASP A 82 -2.95 -1.22 -11.03
CA ASP A 82 -2.47 -0.68 -12.29
C ASP A 82 -0.94 -0.70 -12.37
N ARG A 83 -0.40 -0.43 -13.56
CA ARG A 83 1.04 -0.39 -13.85
C ARG A 83 1.50 1.03 -14.14
N GLY A 84 2.73 1.31 -13.75
CA GLY A 84 3.37 2.62 -13.78
C GLY A 84 3.64 3.13 -12.37
N PRO A 85 4.04 4.40 -12.23
CA PRO A 85 4.38 5.37 -13.28
C PRO A 85 5.71 5.04 -13.98
N TYR A 86 5.88 5.52 -15.21
CA TYR A 86 7.10 5.28 -16.02
C TYR A 86 8.01 6.51 -16.13
N VAL A 87 7.74 7.53 -15.34
CA VAL A 87 8.60 8.71 -15.22
C VAL A 87 9.69 8.42 -14.20
N LYS A 88 10.95 8.73 -14.53
CA LYS A 88 12.10 8.51 -13.66
C LYS A 88 11.91 9.18 -12.29
N GLY A 89 12.19 8.42 -11.23
CA GLY A 89 12.06 8.87 -9.84
C GLY A 89 10.65 8.74 -9.25
N ARG A 90 9.62 8.54 -10.06
CA ARG A 90 8.26 8.25 -9.59
C ARG A 90 8.10 6.75 -9.34
N ILE A 91 7.55 6.39 -8.19
CA ILE A 91 7.43 4.99 -7.76
C ILE A 91 5.97 4.53 -7.65
N ILE A 92 5.05 5.45 -7.44
CA ILE A 92 3.63 5.14 -7.26
C ILE A 92 2.77 6.27 -7.82
N ASP A 93 1.64 5.92 -8.40
CA ASP A 93 0.66 6.86 -8.91
C ASP A 93 -0.67 6.65 -8.20
N LEU A 94 -1.10 7.65 -7.43
CA LEU A 94 -2.26 7.55 -6.55
C LEU A 94 -3.52 8.06 -7.24
N THR A 95 -4.66 7.47 -6.91
CA THR A 95 -5.94 8.10 -7.21
C THR A 95 -6.07 9.44 -6.50
N PRO A 96 -6.91 10.36 -7.00
CA PRO A 96 -7.20 11.63 -6.32
C PRO A 96 -7.64 11.42 -4.86
N ALA A 97 -8.44 10.40 -4.56
CA ALA A 97 -8.84 10.08 -3.19
C ALA A 97 -7.64 9.75 -2.28
N GLY A 98 -6.70 8.92 -2.78
CA GLY A 98 -5.48 8.59 -2.05
C GLY A 98 -4.59 9.82 -1.81
N ALA A 99 -4.44 10.66 -2.81
CA ALA A 99 -3.67 11.90 -2.69
C ALA A 99 -4.26 12.85 -1.64
N ARG A 100 -5.58 13.04 -1.65
CA ARG A 100 -6.28 13.84 -0.63
C ARG A 100 -6.08 13.26 0.77
N ALA A 101 -6.13 11.95 0.92
CA ALA A 101 -5.98 11.29 2.22
C ALA A 101 -4.63 11.59 2.89
N ILE A 102 -3.56 11.76 2.10
CA ILE A 102 -2.23 12.10 2.62
C ILE A 102 -1.86 13.58 2.48
N GLY A 103 -2.81 14.44 2.14
CA GLY A 103 -2.58 15.87 1.99
C GLY A 103 -1.56 16.22 0.91
N MET A 104 -1.60 15.50 -0.21
CA MET A 104 -0.69 15.64 -1.33
C MET A 104 -1.36 16.46 -2.43
N ASP A 105 -0.64 17.41 -2.98
CA ASP A 105 -1.04 18.22 -4.13
C ASP A 105 0.03 18.06 -5.22
N GLY A 106 -0.31 17.36 -6.31
CA GLY A 106 0.60 17.06 -7.40
C GLY A 106 1.62 15.98 -7.07
N LEU A 107 2.86 16.35 -6.75
CA LEU A 107 3.95 15.43 -6.44
C LEU A 107 4.32 15.48 -4.96
N ALA A 108 4.68 14.33 -4.39
CA ALA A 108 5.16 14.27 -3.01
C ALA A 108 6.24 13.20 -2.83
N GLN A 109 7.20 13.46 -1.94
CA GLN A 109 8.11 12.44 -1.45
C GLN A 109 7.36 11.51 -0.51
N VAL A 110 7.39 10.22 -0.80
CA VAL A 110 6.65 9.20 -0.04
C VAL A 110 7.54 8.04 0.34
N GLU A 111 7.07 7.34 1.36
CA GLU A 111 7.51 5.99 1.70
C GLU A 111 6.36 5.04 1.40
N VAL A 112 6.65 3.97 0.65
CA VAL A 112 5.71 2.91 0.31
C VAL A 112 6.14 1.63 1.01
N THR A 113 5.28 1.10 1.87
CA THR A 113 5.54 -0.14 2.61
C THR A 113 4.45 -1.16 2.29
N ARG A 114 4.87 -2.35 1.87
CA ARG A 114 3.94 -3.45 1.63
C ARG A 114 3.33 -3.94 2.94
N ILE A 115 2.01 -4.11 2.97
CA ILE A 115 1.30 -4.67 4.11
C ILE A 115 1.14 -6.16 3.89
N SER A 116 1.68 -6.98 4.80
CA SER A 116 1.41 -8.41 4.81
C SER A 116 0.03 -8.68 5.41
N SER A 117 -0.70 -9.66 4.87
CA SER A 117 -2.00 -10.07 5.39
C SER A 117 -1.95 -10.50 6.86
N ALA A 118 -0.81 -10.96 7.35
CA ALA A 118 -0.60 -11.31 8.74
C ALA A 118 -0.61 -10.09 9.68
N LEU A 119 -0.06 -8.94 9.24
CA LEU A 119 -0.07 -7.69 10.01
C LEU A 119 -1.46 -7.06 10.07
N PHE A 120 -2.26 -7.20 9.00
CA PHE A 120 -3.60 -6.65 8.96
C PHE A 120 -4.53 -7.29 10.00
N ARG A 121 -4.34 -8.58 10.30
CA ARG A 121 -5.08 -9.29 11.34
C ARG A 121 -4.71 -8.86 12.76
N SER A 122 -3.46 -8.43 12.98
CA SER A 122 -2.98 -8.05 14.31
C SER A 122 -3.43 -6.65 14.75
N VAL A 123 -3.62 -5.74 13.80
CA VAL A 123 -3.94 -4.34 14.12
C VAL A 123 -5.44 -4.12 14.30
N THR A 124 -6.28 -4.91 13.66
CA THR A 124 -7.72 -4.67 13.67
C THR A 124 -8.50 -5.48 14.70
N GLY A 125 -7.92 -6.51 15.35
CA GLY A 125 -8.56 -7.32 16.41
C GLY A 125 -10.04 -7.64 16.18
N SER A 126 -10.59 -7.23 15.07
CA SER A 126 -11.98 -7.37 14.67
C SER A 126 -12.06 -7.59 13.17
N LEU A 127 -12.68 -8.69 12.82
CA LEU A 127 -12.95 -9.11 11.46
C LEU A 127 -13.82 -8.07 10.72
N ILE A 128 -13.18 -7.15 10.03
CA ILE A 128 -13.87 -6.44 8.96
C ILE A 128 -13.55 -7.19 7.67
N PHE A 129 -14.48 -8.06 7.28
CA PHE A 129 -14.46 -8.65 5.95
C PHE A 129 -14.65 -7.54 4.93
N TYR A 130 -13.59 -7.12 4.28
CA TYR A 130 -13.71 -6.40 3.03
C TYR A 130 -14.13 -7.43 1.97
N ARG A 131 -15.44 -7.54 1.76
CA ARG A 131 -16.01 -8.33 0.67
C ARG A 131 -15.67 -7.57 -0.61
N ALA A 132 -14.73 -8.12 -1.39
CA ALA A 132 -14.54 -7.69 -2.76
C ALA A 132 -15.83 -7.98 -3.53
N ALA A 133 -16.51 -6.94 -3.95
CA ALA A 133 -17.56 -7.00 -4.94
C ALA A 133 -16.95 -6.72 -6.30
#